data_4cac38da11c5dddfca2dd93871af27b8
#
_entry.id   4cac38da11c5dddfca2dd93871af27b8
#
_cell.length_a   1.000
_cell.length_b   1.000
_cell.length_c   1.000
_cell.angle_alpha   90.00
_cell.angle_beta   90.00
_cell.angle_gamma   90.00
#
_symmetry.space_group_name_H-M   'P 1'
#
loop_
_entity.id
_entity.type
_entity.pdbx_description
1 polymer ?
#
loop_
_entity_poly.entity_id
_entity_poly.type
_entity_poly.pdbx_seq_one_letter_code
_entity_poly.pdbx_strand_id
1 'polypeptide(L)'
;MAELRRYATWAMRGETDGHSFQTSDLIQETWLRLSELENIQWNDERHMMRTAAIIMRRVLVDHARRKKSKKRSGHLKVSLEGLGQTPISSEEIAGESLVVFLDEAIEKLQSIDPLTAEIAQQRVFGGLELAEIAEITDVSVSTVKRKWSFAQTWLHRELHPD
;
A
#
# COMPACT_ATOMS: atom_id res chain seq x y z
N MET A 1 11.42 -14.09 -3.63
CA MET A 1 12.13 -13.15 -2.69
C MET A 1 12.46 -11.80 -3.33
N ALA A 2 13.00 -11.75 -4.55
CA ALA A 2 13.30 -10.49 -5.24
C ALA A 2 12.07 -9.58 -5.40
N GLU A 3 10.95 -10.15 -5.80
CA GLU A 3 9.68 -9.43 -5.97
C GLU A 3 9.18 -8.83 -4.64
N LEU A 4 9.17 -9.63 -3.60
CA LEU A 4 8.75 -9.18 -2.28
C LEU A 4 9.64 -8.03 -1.76
N ARG A 5 10.95 -8.12 -1.99
CA ARG A 5 11.89 -7.05 -1.65
C ARG A 5 11.59 -5.76 -2.42
N ARG A 6 11.28 -5.87 -3.72
CA ARG A 6 10.91 -4.72 -4.56
C ARG A 6 9.70 -3.99 -3.97
N TYR A 7 8.66 -4.73 -3.61
CA TYR A 7 7.43 -4.15 -3.05
C TYR A 7 7.65 -3.56 -1.65
N ALA A 8 8.38 -4.27 -0.81
CA ALA A 8 8.70 -3.76 0.52
C ALA A 8 9.53 -2.47 0.45
N THR A 9 10.52 -2.41 -0.45
CA THR A 9 11.31 -1.20 -0.68
C THR A 9 10.43 -0.04 -1.15
N TRP A 10 9.49 -0.31 -2.06
CA TRP A 10 8.54 0.70 -2.51
C TRP A 10 7.64 1.17 -1.38
N ALA A 11 7.07 0.27 -0.62
CA ALA A 11 6.17 0.59 0.50
C ALA A 11 6.85 1.40 1.60
N MET A 12 8.16 1.25 1.78
CA MET A 12 8.95 1.95 2.79
C MET A 12 9.54 3.28 2.32
N ARG A 13 9.31 3.70 1.08
CA ARG A 13 9.90 4.94 0.53
C ARG A 13 9.49 6.21 1.27
N GLY A 14 8.36 6.20 1.94
CA GLY A 14 7.91 7.32 2.76
C GLY A 14 8.47 7.35 4.19
N GLU A 15 9.24 6.35 4.58
CA GLU A 15 9.86 6.29 5.90
C GLU A 15 11.18 7.08 5.91
N THR A 16 11.33 7.96 6.88
CA THR A 16 12.54 8.76 7.06
C THR A 16 13.64 7.95 7.76
N ASP A 17 14.89 8.26 7.44
CA ASP A 17 16.05 7.69 8.12
C ASP A 17 15.96 7.90 9.64
N GLY A 18 16.23 6.85 10.41
CA GLY A 18 16.19 6.89 11.88
C GLY A 18 15.01 6.13 12.51
N HIS A 19 14.18 5.48 11.71
CA HIS A 19 13.10 4.64 12.22
C HIS A 19 13.61 3.27 12.67
N SER A 20 12.97 2.73 13.71
CA SER A 20 13.21 1.38 14.19
C SER A 20 12.72 0.28 13.26
N PHE A 21 11.93 0.64 12.25
CA PHE A 21 11.34 -0.29 11.29
C PHE A 21 11.87 -0.01 9.88
N GLN A 22 12.56 -0.99 9.31
CA GLN A 22 13.21 -0.88 8.02
C GLN A 22 12.55 -1.78 6.96
N THR A 23 12.93 -1.59 5.69
CA THR A 23 12.47 -2.44 4.59
C THR A 23 12.70 -3.93 4.85
N SER A 24 13.84 -4.27 5.46
CA SER A 24 14.16 -5.66 5.85
C SER A 24 13.17 -6.21 6.87
N ASP A 25 12.75 -5.38 7.82
CA ASP A 25 11.80 -5.79 8.85
C ASP A 25 10.41 -6.04 8.25
N LEU A 26 9.99 -5.18 7.32
CA LEU A 26 8.74 -5.37 6.57
C LEU A 26 8.76 -6.67 5.77
N ILE A 27 9.86 -6.96 5.09
CA ILE A 27 10.02 -8.20 4.31
C ILE A 27 9.95 -9.41 5.25
N GLN A 28 10.69 -9.39 6.34
CA GLN A 28 10.75 -10.48 7.32
C GLN A 28 9.37 -10.73 7.94
N GLU A 29 8.70 -9.70 8.41
CA GLU A 29 7.38 -9.82 9.02
C GLU A 29 6.34 -10.31 8.01
N THR A 30 6.38 -9.80 6.77
CA THR A 30 5.49 -10.26 5.70
C THR A 30 5.75 -11.74 5.38
N TRP A 31 7.01 -12.15 5.30
CA TRP A 31 7.37 -13.53 5.06
C TRP A 31 6.91 -14.46 6.18
N LEU A 32 7.11 -14.06 7.44
CA LEU A 32 6.64 -14.83 8.59
C LEU A 32 5.12 -15.05 8.52
N ARG A 33 4.36 -13.98 8.28
CA ARG A 33 2.90 -14.08 8.17
C ARG A 33 2.44 -14.90 6.96
N LEU A 34 3.16 -14.85 5.84
CA LEU A 34 2.88 -15.71 4.69
C LEU A 34 3.15 -17.19 5.02
N SER A 35 4.22 -17.47 5.76
CA SER A 35 4.58 -18.83 6.15
C SER A 35 3.64 -19.45 7.18
N GLU A 36 2.99 -18.61 8.00
CA GLU A 36 1.96 -19.04 8.97
C GLU A 36 0.64 -19.44 8.31
N LEU A 37 0.46 -19.08 7.05
CA LEU A 37 -0.72 -19.51 6.28
C LEU A 37 -0.55 -20.98 5.87
N GLU A 38 -0.53 -21.86 6.85
CA GLU A 38 -0.52 -23.30 6.64
C GLU A 38 -1.74 -23.71 5.80
N ASN A 39 -1.53 -24.55 4.81
CA ASN A 39 -2.53 -25.08 3.89
C ASN A 39 -3.02 -24.16 2.76
N ILE A 40 -2.41 -23.00 2.51
CA ILE A 40 -2.69 -22.29 1.28
C ILE A 40 -1.88 -22.92 0.14
N GLN A 41 -2.57 -23.52 -0.79
CA GLN A 41 -1.98 -23.86 -2.08
C GLN A 41 -1.92 -22.59 -2.92
N TRP A 42 -0.71 -22.10 -3.16
CA TRP A 42 -0.48 -20.99 -4.05
C TRP A 42 -0.80 -21.42 -5.48
N ASN A 43 -1.90 -20.93 -6.03
CA ASN A 43 -2.34 -21.30 -7.38
C ASN A 43 -1.34 -20.79 -8.42
N ASP A 44 -0.77 -19.61 -8.18
CA ASP A 44 0.27 -19.03 -9.01
C ASP A 44 0.98 -17.89 -8.27
N GLU A 45 2.01 -17.32 -8.89
CA GLU A 45 2.75 -16.18 -8.37
C GLU A 45 1.85 -14.96 -8.12
N ARG A 46 0.86 -14.74 -8.97
CA ARG A 46 -0.09 -13.60 -8.84
C ARG A 46 -0.90 -13.69 -7.55
N HIS A 47 -1.38 -14.87 -7.20
CA HIS A 47 -2.10 -15.10 -5.94
C HIS A 47 -1.21 -14.79 -4.73
N MET A 48 0.04 -15.24 -4.77
CA MET A 48 1.03 -14.97 -3.72
C MET A 48 1.30 -13.45 -3.60
N MET A 49 1.48 -12.75 -4.71
CA MET A 49 1.75 -11.32 -4.73
C MET A 49 0.59 -10.49 -4.19
N ARG A 50 -0.64 -10.86 -4.57
CA ARG A 50 -1.86 -10.25 -4.06
C ARG A 50 -1.96 -10.40 -2.54
N THR A 51 -1.72 -11.58 -2.03
CA THR A 51 -1.75 -11.86 -0.59
C THR A 51 -0.64 -11.13 0.14
N ALA A 52 0.57 -11.09 -0.42
CA ALA A 52 1.69 -10.35 0.14
C ALA A 52 1.39 -8.85 0.28
N ALA A 53 0.76 -8.23 -0.73
CA ALA A 53 0.36 -6.82 -0.66
C ALA A 53 -0.63 -6.55 0.47
N ILE A 54 -1.60 -7.44 0.68
CA ILE A 54 -2.56 -7.34 1.80
C ILE A 54 -1.83 -7.44 3.14
N ILE A 55 -0.89 -8.37 3.26
CA ILE A 55 -0.11 -8.55 4.50
C ILE A 55 0.79 -7.34 4.75
N MET A 56 1.50 -6.84 3.73
CA MET A 56 2.33 -5.64 3.85
C MET A 56 1.52 -4.44 4.32
N ARG A 57 0.33 -4.24 3.76
CA ARG A 57 -0.58 -3.19 4.22
C ARG A 57 -0.85 -3.33 5.72
N ARG A 58 -1.22 -4.51 6.18
CA ARG A 58 -1.51 -4.78 7.61
C ARG A 58 -0.29 -4.53 8.49
N VAL A 59 0.88 -5.01 8.08
CA VAL A 59 2.12 -4.79 8.85
C VAL A 59 2.42 -3.30 8.98
N LEU A 60 2.37 -2.56 7.89
CA LEU A 60 2.62 -1.11 7.89
C LEU A 60 1.61 -0.34 8.74
N VAL A 61 0.34 -0.68 8.62
CA VAL A 61 -0.74 -0.04 9.40
C VAL A 61 -0.58 -0.34 10.90
N ASP A 62 -0.31 -1.58 11.27
CA ASP A 62 -0.10 -1.97 12.66
C ASP A 62 1.09 -1.21 13.25
N HIS A 63 2.19 -1.10 12.48
CA HIS A 63 3.37 -0.36 12.88
C HIS A 63 3.06 1.14 13.04
N ALA A 64 2.39 1.74 12.07
CA ALA A 64 2.02 3.15 12.08
C ALA A 64 1.10 3.49 13.26
N ARG A 65 0.12 2.64 13.56
CA ARG A 65 -0.79 2.83 14.69
C ARG A 65 -0.08 2.74 16.04
N ARG A 66 0.85 1.80 16.19
CA ARG A 66 1.67 1.69 17.41
C ARG A 66 2.54 2.93 17.63
N LYS A 67 3.10 3.49 16.57
CA LYS A 67 3.94 4.69 16.64
C LYS A 67 3.14 5.95 16.88
N LYS A 68 1.94 6.07 16.29
CA LYS A 68 0.99 7.17 16.52
C LYS A 68 0.56 7.27 17.97
N SER A 69 0.43 6.17 18.69
CA SER A 69 0.10 6.16 20.11
C SER A 69 1.20 6.76 20.99
N LYS A 70 2.43 6.86 20.49
CA LYS A 70 3.60 7.39 21.21
C LYS A 70 3.93 8.84 20.86
N LYS A 71 3.40 9.39 19.76
CA LYS A 71 3.66 10.75 19.30
C LYS A 71 2.39 11.41 18.80
N ARG A 72 2.04 12.59 19.33
CA ARG A 72 1.02 13.43 18.71
C ARG A 72 1.64 14.12 17.50
N SER A 73 1.18 13.78 16.31
CA SER A 73 1.74 14.26 15.05
C SER A 73 1.09 15.56 14.55
N GLY A 74 1.88 16.40 13.87
CA GLY A 74 1.45 17.58 13.16
C GLY A 74 0.74 17.30 11.83
N HIS A 75 0.39 18.38 11.13
CA HIS A 75 -0.41 18.35 9.91
C HIS A 75 0.21 17.56 8.76
N LEU A 76 -0.63 16.77 8.07
CA LEU A 76 -0.31 16.08 6.85
C LEU A 76 -0.47 17.01 5.64
N LYS A 77 0.63 17.24 4.91
CA LYS A 77 0.59 17.76 3.55
C LYS A 77 1.20 16.71 2.64
N VAL A 78 0.37 16.03 1.88
CA VAL A 78 0.82 14.98 0.98
C VAL A 78 0.20 15.15 -0.39
N SER A 79 1.02 15.02 -1.42
CA SER A 79 0.56 14.89 -2.80
C SER A 79 0.42 13.42 -3.16
N LEU A 80 -0.80 13.01 -3.52
CA LEU A 80 -1.07 11.67 -4.05
C LEU A 80 -0.60 11.49 -5.51
N GLU A 81 -0.22 12.59 -6.17
CA GLU A 81 0.22 12.55 -7.57
C GLU A 81 1.48 11.71 -7.76
N GLY A 82 2.34 11.67 -6.74
CA GLY A 82 3.54 10.83 -6.74
C GLY A 82 3.30 9.35 -6.43
N LEU A 83 2.11 8.99 -5.93
CA LEU A 83 1.80 7.59 -5.62
C LEU A 83 1.70 6.78 -6.92
N GLY A 84 2.72 5.98 -7.14
CA GLY A 84 2.75 5.04 -8.26
C GLY A 84 3.44 5.53 -9.53
N GLN A 85 4.07 6.70 -9.56
CA GLN A 85 4.83 7.19 -10.72
C GLN A 85 6.29 7.54 -10.41
N THR A 86 6.56 8.11 -9.26
CA THR A 86 7.91 8.49 -8.82
C THR A 86 8.12 8.19 -7.35
N PRO A 87 9.38 8.00 -6.93
CA PRO A 87 9.67 7.94 -5.49
C PRO A 87 9.24 9.28 -4.86
N ILE A 88 8.29 9.19 -3.96
CA ILE A 88 7.90 10.35 -3.17
C ILE A 88 9.07 10.64 -2.23
N SER A 89 9.55 11.88 -2.23
CA SER A 89 10.60 12.27 -1.30
C SER A 89 10.08 12.15 0.14
N SER A 90 10.91 11.65 1.01
CA SER A 90 10.60 11.44 2.42
C SER A 90 10.15 12.70 3.18
N GLU A 91 10.37 13.87 2.60
CA GLU A 91 9.98 15.16 3.18
C GLU A 91 8.49 15.48 2.99
N GLU A 92 7.83 14.84 2.01
CA GLU A 92 6.43 15.11 1.68
C GLU A 92 5.44 14.23 2.42
N ILE A 93 5.92 13.18 3.12
CA ILE A 93 5.06 12.24 3.80
C ILE A 93 5.40 12.23 5.29
N ALA A 94 4.49 12.71 6.10
CA ALA A 94 4.49 12.39 7.53
C ALA A 94 4.05 10.90 7.67
N GLY A 95 4.99 10.00 7.35
CA GLY A 95 4.83 8.60 6.99
C GLY A 95 3.68 7.83 7.64
N GLU A 96 3.65 7.79 8.97
CA GLU A 96 2.74 6.90 9.69
C GLU A 96 1.28 7.33 9.65
N SER A 97 1.03 8.63 9.72
CA SER A 97 -0.34 9.16 9.65
C SER A 97 -0.93 9.00 8.25
N LEU A 98 -0.10 9.08 7.20
CA LEU A 98 -0.54 8.83 5.84
C LEU A 98 -0.90 7.36 5.63
N VAL A 99 -0.12 6.44 6.15
CA VAL A 99 -0.41 4.99 6.05
C VAL A 99 -1.75 4.66 6.67
N VAL A 100 -2.03 5.17 7.87
CA VAL A 100 -3.32 4.97 8.54
C VAL A 100 -4.46 5.61 7.76
N PHE A 101 -4.25 6.83 7.26
CA PHE A 101 -5.23 7.52 6.45
C PHE A 101 -5.58 6.74 5.17
N LEU A 102 -4.57 6.28 4.43
CA LEU A 102 -4.76 5.50 3.21
C LEU A 102 -5.48 4.18 3.49
N ASP A 103 -5.17 3.52 4.60
CA ASP A 103 -5.88 2.32 5.03
C ASP A 103 -7.37 2.57 5.23
N GLU A 104 -7.71 3.60 6.00
CA GLU A 104 -9.10 3.97 6.27
C GLU A 104 -9.83 4.41 5.00
N ALA A 105 -9.17 5.17 4.13
CA ALA A 105 -9.73 5.62 2.87
C ALA A 105 -9.99 4.44 1.91
N ILE A 106 -9.06 3.50 1.80
CA ILE A 106 -9.24 2.29 0.99
C ILE A 106 -10.38 1.42 1.54
N GLU A 107 -10.55 1.34 2.85
CA GLU A 107 -11.68 0.64 3.45
C GLU A 107 -13.04 1.27 3.08
N LYS A 108 -13.12 2.59 3.10
CA LYS A 108 -14.31 3.29 2.61
C LYS A 108 -14.55 3.00 1.12
N LEU A 109 -13.51 3.05 0.32
CA LEU A 109 -13.59 2.77 -1.12
C LEU A 109 -14.02 1.31 -1.38
N GLN A 110 -13.63 0.38 -0.54
CA GLN A 110 -14.05 -1.02 -0.60
C GLN A 110 -15.57 -1.18 -0.56
N SER A 111 -16.26 -0.37 0.21
CA SER A 111 -17.73 -0.40 0.29
C SER A 111 -18.42 0.27 -0.90
N ILE A 112 -17.71 1.09 -1.66
CA ILE A 112 -18.24 1.79 -2.85
C ILE A 112 -17.96 1.01 -4.13
N ASP A 113 -16.71 0.65 -4.36
CA ASP A 113 -16.24 -0.10 -5.53
C ASP A 113 -15.08 -1.03 -5.11
N PRO A 114 -15.38 -2.30 -4.83
CA PRO A 114 -14.37 -3.27 -4.37
C PRO A 114 -13.18 -3.43 -5.33
N LEU A 115 -13.42 -3.42 -6.63
CA LEU A 115 -12.35 -3.56 -7.62
C LEU A 115 -11.42 -2.33 -7.62
N THR A 116 -11.98 -1.14 -7.54
CA THR A 116 -11.19 0.09 -7.45
C THR A 116 -10.37 0.12 -6.16
N ALA A 117 -10.95 -0.30 -5.04
CA ALA A 117 -10.23 -0.41 -3.77
C ALA A 117 -9.09 -1.44 -3.83
N GLU A 118 -9.32 -2.57 -4.47
CA GLU A 118 -8.27 -3.58 -4.67
C GLU A 118 -7.12 -3.03 -5.53
N ILE A 119 -7.44 -2.38 -6.63
CA ILE A 119 -6.43 -1.75 -7.50
C ILE A 119 -5.63 -0.71 -6.71
N ALA A 120 -6.29 0.13 -5.93
CA ALA A 120 -5.63 1.10 -5.07
C ALA A 120 -4.71 0.43 -4.04
N GLN A 121 -5.16 -0.62 -3.38
CA GLN A 121 -4.36 -1.38 -2.44
C GLN A 121 -3.10 -1.99 -3.08
N GLN A 122 -3.25 -2.64 -4.23
CA GLN A 122 -2.13 -3.24 -4.95
C GLN A 122 -1.13 -2.18 -5.41
N ARG A 123 -1.60 -1.03 -5.82
CA ARG A 123 -0.74 0.08 -6.28
C ARG A 123 -0.04 0.77 -5.11
N VAL A 124 -0.79 1.15 -4.08
CA VAL A 124 -0.29 1.95 -2.95
C VAL A 124 0.57 1.12 -1.99
N PHE A 125 0.11 -0.06 -1.61
CA PHE A 125 0.80 -0.90 -0.63
C PHE A 125 1.66 -1.99 -1.26
N GLY A 126 1.25 -2.52 -2.40
CA GLY A 126 1.99 -3.55 -3.11
C GLY A 126 3.08 -3.01 -4.04
N GLY A 127 3.00 -1.76 -4.45
CA GLY A 127 3.94 -1.17 -5.41
C GLY A 127 3.88 -1.80 -6.80
N LEU A 128 2.77 -2.43 -7.13
CA LEU A 128 2.59 -3.13 -8.41
C LEU A 128 2.36 -2.16 -9.56
N GLU A 129 2.90 -2.49 -10.72
CA GLU A 129 2.60 -1.77 -11.95
C GLU A 129 1.17 -2.06 -12.44
N LEU A 130 0.58 -1.11 -13.18
CA LEU A 130 -0.81 -1.26 -13.64
C LEU A 130 -1.02 -2.50 -14.50
N ALA A 131 -0.03 -2.89 -15.30
CA ALA A 131 -0.06 -4.12 -16.08
C ALA A 131 -0.09 -5.38 -15.19
N GLU A 132 0.70 -5.40 -14.12
CA GLU A 132 0.70 -6.49 -13.14
C GLU A 132 -0.65 -6.60 -12.41
N ILE A 133 -1.22 -5.45 -12.05
CA ILE A 133 -2.55 -5.39 -11.42
C ILE A 133 -3.63 -5.91 -12.37
N ALA A 134 -3.55 -5.57 -13.66
CA ALA A 134 -4.46 -6.09 -14.67
C ALA A 134 -4.45 -7.62 -14.73
N GLU A 135 -3.27 -8.22 -14.68
CA GLU A 135 -3.13 -9.68 -14.64
C GLU A 135 -3.71 -10.29 -13.35
N ILE A 136 -3.45 -9.66 -12.20
CA ILE A 136 -3.94 -10.13 -10.90
C ILE A 136 -5.46 -10.06 -10.79
N THR A 137 -6.05 -8.97 -11.30
CA THR A 137 -7.49 -8.72 -11.19
C THR A 137 -8.29 -9.28 -12.34
N ASP A 138 -7.62 -9.83 -13.37
CA ASP A 138 -8.24 -10.38 -14.57
C ASP A 138 -9.12 -9.37 -15.31
N VAL A 139 -8.66 -8.12 -15.38
CA VAL A 139 -9.29 -7.07 -16.16
C VAL A 139 -8.29 -6.41 -17.10
N SER A 140 -8.76 -5.67 -18.10
CA SER A 140 -7.88 -5.01 -19.05
C SER A 140 -7.05 -3.91 -18.40
N VAL A 141 -5.86 -3.64 -18.95
CA VAL A 141 -4.99 -2.54 -18.50
C VAL A 141 -5.72 -1.19 -18.59
N SER A 142 -6.54 -0.98 -19.61
CA SER A 142 -7.32 0.25 -19.76
C SER A 142 -8.37 0.41 -18.64
N THR A 143 -8.99 -0.67 -18.20
CA THR A 143 -9.89 -0.67 -17.04
C THR A 143 -9.14 -0.34 -15.76
N VAL A 144 -7.98 -0.94 -15.55
CA VAL A 144 -7.13 -0.64 -14.38
C VAL A 144 -6.70 0.82 -14.38
N LYS A 145 -6.26 1.36 -15.50
CA LYS A 145 -5.89 2.78 -15.62
C LYS A 145 -7.03 3.71 -15.26
N ARG A 146 -8.21 3.45 -15.78
CA ARG A 146 -9.41 4.24 -15.49
C ARG A 146 -9.78 4.19 -14.01
N LYS A 147 -9.80 3.01 -13.43
CA LYS A 147 -10.13 2.81 -12.01
C LYS A 147 -9.06 3.39 -11.08
N TRP A 148 -7.80 3.28 -11.46
CA TRP A 148 -6.70 3.90 -10.72
C TRP A 148 -6.80 5.44 -10.75
N SER A 149 -7.11 6.02 -11.90
CA SER A 149 -7.34 7.46 -12.01
C SER A 149 -8.49 7.93 -11.11
N PHE A 150 -9.57 7.18 -11.07
CA PHE A 150 -10.69 7.44 -10.15
C PHE A 150 -10.24 7.32 -8.69
N ALA A 151 -9.50 6.28 -8.35
CA ALA A 151 -8.98 6.07 -7.00
C ALA A 151 -8.09 7.23 -6.54
N GLN A 152 -7.18 7.71 -7.40
CA GLN A 152 -6.32 8.85 -7.11
C GLN A 152 -7.14 10.11 -6.79
N THR A 153 -8.13 10.43 -7.60
CA THR A 153 -9.01 11.58 -7.37
C THR A 153 -9.80 11.43 -6.09
N TRP A 154 -10.34 10.26 -5.84
CA TRP A 154 -11.12 9.96 -4.64
C TRP A 154 -10.25 10.05 -3.37
N LEU A 155 -9.07 9.44 -3.38
CA LEU A 155 -8.12 9.50 -2.27
C LEU A 155 -7.66 10.94 -2.01
N HIS A 156 -7.43 11.71 -3.06
CA HIS A 156 -7.06 13.13 -2.93
C HIS A 156 -8.16 13.93 -2.23
N ARG A 157 -9.41 13.70 -2.57
CA ARG A 157 -10.55 14.35 -1.89
C ARG A 157 -10.66 13.97 -0.41
N GLU A 158 -10.45 12.70 -0.10
CA GLU A 158 -10.46 12.23 1.29
C GLU A 158 -9.33 12.86 2.11
N LEU A 159 -8.18 13.09 1.48
CA LEU A 159 -7.01 13.71 2.12
C LEU A 159 -7.20 15.21 2.35
N HIS A 160 -7.91 15.86 1.46
CA HIS A 160 -8.16 17.31 1.48
C HIS A 160 -9.67 17.58 1.47
N PRO A 161 -10.38 17.26 2.55
CA PRO A 161 -11.79 17.64 2.66
C PRO A 161 -11.90 19.16 2.71
N ASP A 162 -12.79 19.73 1.90
CA ASP A 162 -13.10 21.16 1.91
C ASP A 162 -13.65 21.63 3.27
#